data_8e8cf29bae5e1d1c818eb029e2c01af5
#
_entry.id   8e8cf29bae5e1d1c818eb029e2c01af5
#
_cell.length_a   1.000
_cell.length_b   1.000
_cell.length_c   1.000
_cell.angle_alpha   90.00
_cell.angle_beta   90.00
_cell.angle_gamma   90.00
#
_symmetry.space_group_name_H-M   'P 1'
#
loop_
_entity.id
_entity.type
_entity.pdbx_description
1 polymer ?
#
loop_
_entity_poly.entity_id
_entity_poly.type
_entity_poly.pdbx_seq_one_letter_code
_entity_poly.pdbx_strand_id
1 'polypeptide(L)'
;MSDNNTTKKPLKITETILRDAHQSLIATRMTTEQMLPIIDKMDKVGYHAVECWGGATFDASLRFLKEDPWDRLRKLRAGFKNTKLQMLFRGQNILGYRPYADDVVEYFVQKSIANGIDIIRIFDCLNDLRNLQTAVNATNKEGGHAQVALSYTLGDAYTLEYWTEMAKKVEDMGANSVCIKDMAGLLTPYKAEELIKAMKSTISIPIELHTHYTSGVASMTCLKAVEAGCDIIDTAMSPFALGTSQPATEVMAETFKGTAYDPGFDQML
;
A
#
# COMPACT_ATOMS: atom_id res chain seq x y z
N MET A 1 -33.39 -21.91 -6.24
CA MET A 1 -32.39 -21.31 -5.34
C MET A 1 -31.08 -22.03 -5.63
N SER A 2 -30.24 -21.46 -6.48
CA SER A 2 -28.96 -22.06 -6.85
C SER A 2 -27.95 -21.70 -5.76
N ASP A 3 -27.52 -22.70 -5.01
CA ASP A 3 -26.37 -22.60 -4.10
C ASP A 3 -25.13 -22.23 -4.91
N ASN A 4 -24.89 -20.93 -5.11
CA ASN A 4 -23.59 -20.46 -5.54
C ASN A 4 -22.67 -20.58 -4.32
N ASN A 5 -22.00 -21.71 -4.23
CA ASN A 5 -20.88 -21.94 -3.34
C ASN A 5 -19.67 -21.13 -3.84
N THR A 6 -19.80 -19.80 -3.88
CA THR A 6 -18.69 -18.90 -4.09
C THR A 6 -17.83 -18.96 -2.86
N THR A 7 -16.68 -19.60 -2.96
CA THR A 7 -15.65 -19.61 -1.93
C THR A 7 -15.42 -18.16 -1.50
N LYS A 8 -15.82 -17.83 -0.26
CA LYS A 8 -15.65 -16.50 0.32
C LYS A 8 -14.16 -16.14 0.25
N LYS A 9 -13.85 -15.04 -0.40
CA LYS A 9 -12.51 -14.45 -0.45
C LYS A 9 -12.56 -13.04 0.15
N PRO A 10 -12.48 -12.92 1.49
CA PRO A 10 -12.56 -11.63 2.15
C PRO A 10 -11.54 -10.65 1.58
N LEU A 11 -11.98 -9.43 1.32
CA LEU A 11 -11.11 -8.33 0.92
C LEU A 11 -10.16 -8.00 2.06
N LYS A 12 -8.90 -7.78 1.74
CA LYS A 12 -7.93 -7.24 2.68
C LYS A 12 -7.84 -5.72 2.51
N ILE A 13 -7.67 -5.01 3.61
CA ILE A 13 -7.55 -3.55 3.62
C ILE A 13 -6.24 -3.15 4.26
N THR A 14 -5.49 -2.29 3.57
CA THR A 14 -4.32 -1.57 4.10
C THR A 14 -4.76 -0.16 4.48
N GLU A 15 -4.59 0.20 5.74
CA GLU A 15 -4.91 1.53 6.26
C GLU A 15 -3.73 2.49 6.09
N THR A 16 -3.96 3.66 5.53
CA THR A 16 -2.90 4.62 5.17
C THR A 16 -2.83 5.87 6.05
N ILE A 17 -3.70 5.98 7.06
CA ILE A 17 -3.82 7.20 7.87
C ILE A 17 -2.50 7.60 8.53
N LEU A 18 -1.65 6.65 8.90
CA LEU A 18 -0.37 6.93 9.58
C LEU A 18 0.77 7.29 8.64
N ARG A 19 0.56 7.27 7.31
CA ARG A 19 1.57 7.69 6.33
C ARG A 19 0.98 8.51 5.18
N ASP A 20 0.35 7.87 4.16
CA ASP A 20 -0.01 8.55 2.90
C ASP A 20 -1.15 9.56 3.08
N ALA A 21 -2.15 9.21 3.87
CA ALA A 21 -3.29 10.09 4.10
C ALA A 21 -2.89 11.41 4.75
N HIS A 22 -2.15 11.39 5.85
CA HIS A 22 -1.70 12.62 6.48
C HIS A 22 -0.59 13.34 5.70
N GLN A 23 0.18 12.59 4.88
CA GLN A 23 1.08 13.23 3.91
C GLN A 23 0.29 14.05 2.90
N SER A 24 -0.81 13.51 2.39
CA SER A 24 -1.62 14.13 1.34
C SER A 24 -2.43 15.32 1.82
N LEU A 25 -2.90 15.31 3.08
CA LEU A 25 -3.83 16.32 3.61
C LEU A 25 -3.16 17.36 4.51
N ILE A 26 -2.12 16.99 5.27
CA ILE A 26 -1.46 17.87 6.23
C ILE A 26 0.09 17.85 6.08
N ALA A 27 0.57 17.60 4.87
CA ALA A 27 1.98 17.67 4.52
C ALA A 27 2.90 16.85 5.47
N THR A 28 2.47 15.67 5.90
CA THR A 28 3.23 14.76 6.78
C THR A 28 3.47 15.35 8.19
N ARG A 29 2.56 16.20 8.69
CA ARG A 29 2.76 16.90 9.97
C ARG A 29 2.15 16.23 11.19
N MET A 30 1.59 15.03 11.06
CA MET A 30 1.11 14.27 12.22
C MET A 30 2.30 13.79 13.07
N THR A 31 2.28 14.15 14.36
CA THR A 31 3.34 13.75 15.30
C THR A 31 3.14 12.32 15.81
N THR A 32 4.20 11.71 16.32
CA THR A 32 4.10 10.39 16.96
C THR A 32 3.11 10.41 18.14
N GLU A 33 3.14 11.45 18.95
CA GLU A 33 2.20 11.60 20.08
C GLU A 33 0.73 11.65 19.65
N GLN A 34 0.44 12.22 18.49
CA GLN A 34 -0.91 12.24 17.92
C GLN A 34 -1.34 10.87 17.38
N MET A 35 -0.40 10.03 16.94
CA MET A 35 -0.68 8.69 16.43
C MET A 35 -0.95 7.67 17.56
N LEU A 36 -0.17 7.72 18.64
CA LEU A 36 -0.18 6.68 19.68
C LEU A 36 -1.55 6.40 20.31
N PRO A 37 -2.43 7.38 20.59
CA PRO A 37 -3.69 7.12 21.28
C PRO A 37 -4.68 6.23 20.54
N ILE A 38 -4.56 6.10 19.20
CA ILE A 38 -5.51 5.31 18.40
C ILE A 38 -5.01 3.90 18.09
N ILE A 39 -3.71 3.62 18.30
CA ILE A 39 -3.06 2.39 17.82
C ILE A 39 -3.71 1.13 18.36
N ASP A 40 -4.02 1.08 19.65
CA ASP A 40 -4.66 -0.10 20.29
C ASP A 40 -6.03 -0.43 19.68
N LYS A 41 -6.75 0.59 19.20
CA LYS A 41 -8.03 0.40 18.51
C LYS A 41 -7.77 -0.08 17.09
N MET A 42 -6.88 0.58 16.37
CA MET A 42 -6.50 0.20 15.00
C MET A 42 -6.01 -1.24 14.91
N ASP A 43 -5.22 -1.70 15.89
CA ASP A 43 -4.68 -3.07 15.93
C ASP A 43 -5.75 -4.16 16.09
N LYS A 44 -6.97 -3.78 16.52
CA LYS A 44 -8.12 -4.68 16.71
C LYS A 44 -9.11 -4.70 15.54
N VAL A 45 -9.00 -3.75 14.61
CA VAL A 45 -9.93 -3.63 13.46
C VAL A 45 -9.85 -4.83 12.53
N GLY A 46 -8.67 -5.44 12.39
CA GLY A 46 -8.43 -6.54 11.46
C GLY A 46 -7.81 -6.11 10.12
N TYR A 47 -7.17 -4.96 10.07
CA TYR A 47 -6.41 -4.53 8.90
C TYR A 47 -5.37 -5.56 8.46
N HIS A 48 -5.20 -5.71 7.15
CA HIS A 48 -4.11 -6.49 6.59
C HIS A 48 -2.76 -5.88 6.94
N ALA A 49 -2.66 -4.57 6.80
CA ALA A 49 -1.50 -3.78 7.16
C ALA A 49 -1.89 -2.34 7.50
N VAL A 50 -1.00 -1.64 8.17
CA VAL A 50 -1.04 -0.18 8.34
C VAL A 50 0.22 0.39 7.71
N GLU A 51 0.06 1.25 6.71
CA GLU A 51 1.18 1.99 6.15
C GLU A 51 1.53 3.16 7.07
N CYS A 52 2.72 3.12 7.68
CA CYS A 52 3.05 4.02 8.77
C CYS A 52 4.41 4.73 8.61
N TRP A 53 5.21 4.35 7.60
CA TRP A 53 6.56 4.84 7.47
C TRP A 53 6.99 4.96 6.00
N GLY A 54 8.04 5.74 5.73
CA GLY A 54 8.56 5.97 4.39
C GLY A 54 9.39 7.24 4.29
N GLY A 55 9.82 7.60 3.09
CA GLY A 55 10.73 8.72 2.84
C GLY A 55 10.23 10.06 3.36
N ALA A 56 8.99 10.42 3.04
CA ALA A 56 8.42 11.70 3.48
C ALA A 56 8.21 11.74 5.00
N THR A 57 7.82 10.63 5.62
CA THR A 57 7.66 10.54 7.08
C THR A 57 9.00 10.69 7.78
N PHE A 58 10.04 10.02 7.28
CA PHE A 58 11.40 10.11 7.79
C PHE A 58 11.92 11.56 7.71
N ASP A 59 11.81 12.15 6.53
CA ASP A 59 12.26 13.52 6.27
C ASP A 59 11.50 14.55 7.11
N ALA A 60 10.16 14.44 7.19
CA ALA A 60 9.33 15.35 7.98
C ALA A 60 9.59 15.23 9.48
N SER A 61 9.84 14.03 10.00
CA SER A 61 10.19 13.81 11.39
C SER A 61 11.44 14.61 11.78
N LEU A 62 12.47 14.54 10.94
CA LEU A 62 13.74 15.26 11.20
C LEU A 62 13.60 16.77 10.99
N ARG A 63 13.04 17.21 9.86
CA ARG A 63 13.06 18.61 9.44
C ARG A 63 12.05 19.48 10.18
N PHE A 64 10.89 18.95 10.48
CA PHE A 64 9.75 19.75 10.95
C PHE A 64 9.24 19.36 12.33
N LEU A 65 9.26 18.07 12.66
CA LEU A 65 8.65 17.59 13.89
C LEU A 65 9.69 17.43 15.02
N LYS A 66 10.99 17.47 14.70
CA LYS A 66 12.11 17.26 15.65
C LYS A 66 11.98 15.91 16.38
N GLU A 67 11.54 14.89 15.64
CA GLU A 67 11.40 13.51 16.12
C GLU A 67 12.47 12.61 15.49
N ASP A 68 12.91 11.59 16.24
CA ASP A 68 13.69 10.49 15.66
C ASP A 68 12.75 9.56 14.90
N PRO A 69 12.89 9.41 13.55
CA PRO A 69 12.02 8.57 12.76
C PRO A 69 12.12 7.07 13.13
N TRP A 70 13.26 6.60 13.62
CA TRP A 70 13.42 5.22 14.07
C TRP A 70 12.72 4.98 15.41
N ASP A 71 12.76 5.95 16.32
CA ASP A 71 12.00 5.88 17.57
C ASP A 71 10.50 5.86 17.32
N ARG A 72 10.02 6.68 16.36
CA ARG A 72 8.63 6.62 15.87
C ARG A 72 8.26 5.19 15.43
N LEU A 73 9.07 4.58 14.55
CA LEU A 73 8.80 3.22 14.06
C LEU A 73 8.74 2.21 15.21
N ARG A 74 9.69 2.25 16.14
CA ARG A 74 9.71 1.35 17.30
C ARG A 74 8.49 1.53 18.19
N LYS A 75 8.04 2.77 18.43
CA LYS A 75 6.83 3.06 19.20
C LYS A 75 5.56 2.54 18.51
N LEU A 76 5.44 2.74 17.20
CA LEU A 76 4.34 2.18 16.42
C LEU A 76 4.36 0.64 16.49
N ARG A 77 5.49 0.00 16.24
CA ARG A 77 5.62 -1.46 16.36
C ARG A 77 5.28 -1.97 17.77
N ALA A 78 5.66 -1.24 18.81
CA ALA A 78 5.32 -1.61 20.19
C ALA A 78 3.80 -1.60 20.44
N GLY A 79 3.05 -0.74 19.75
CA GLY A 79 1.58 -0.66 19.85
C GLY A 79 0.86 -1.70 19.01
N PHE A 80 1.27 -1.90 17.77
CA PHE A 80 0.69 -2.90 16.89
C PHE A 80 1.21 -4.31 17.22
N LYS A 81 0.31 -5.25 17.50
CA LYS A 81 0.65 -6.65 17.84
C LYS A 81 0.13 -7.63 16.80
N ASN A 82 -1.03 -7.32 16.22
CA ASN A 82 -1.75 -8.20 15.29
C ASN A 82 -1.63 -7.72 13.85
N THR A 83 -1.46 -6.42 13.64
CA THR A 83 -1.47 -5.78 12.32
C THR A 83 -0.03 -5.62 11.79
N LYS A 84 0.17 -5.92 10.53
CA LYS A 84 1.45 -5.71 9.84
C LYS A 84 1.73 -4.22 9.67
N LEU A 85 3.01 -3.85 9.77
CA LEU A 85 3.47 -2.51 9.45
C LEU A 85 4.07 -2.46 8.06
N GLN A 86 3.62 -1.49 7.26
CA GLN A 86 4.08 -1.27 5.91
C GLN A 86 4.83 0.06 5.79
N MET A 87 5.89 0.07 4.97
CA MET A 87 6.57 1.30 4.58
C MET A 87 6.61 1.47 3.07
N LEU A 88 6.65 2.72 2.62
CA LEU A 88 6.94 3.08 1.23
C LEU A 88 8.45 3.28 1.04
N PHE A 89 8.99 2.68 -0.02
CA PHE A 89 10.43 2.64 -0.32
C PHE A 89 10.71 3.01 -1.77
N ARG A 90 11.58 4.00 -2.00
CA ARG A 90 11.85 4.55 -3.34
C ARG A 90 12.94 3.77 -4.09
N GLY A 91 12.84 2.45 -4.17
CA GLY A 91 13.82 1.62 -4.86
C GLY A 91 15.26 1.97 -4.46
N GLN A 92 16.15 2.12 -5.43
CA GLN A 92 17.56 2.43 -5.17
C GLN A 92 17.80 3.77 -4.45
N ASN A 93 16.80 4.67 -4.44
CA ASN A 93 16.90 5.96 -3.75
C ASN A 93 16.53 5.88 -2.25
N ILE A 94 16.04 4.74 -1.76
CA ILE A 94 15.62 4.51 -0.37
C ILE A 94 14.58 5.55 0.07
N LEU A 95 15.01 6.58 0.77
CA LEU A 95 14.22 7.71 1.26
C LEU A 95 14.56 9.02 0.53
N GLY A 96 15.65 9.01 -0.25
CA GLY A 96 16.24 10.20 -0.83
C GLY A 96 15.81 10.46 -2.27
N TYR A 97 16.64 11.28 -2.94
CA TYR A 97 16.42 11.76 -4.30
C TYR A 97 17.56 11.40 -5.26
N ARG A 98 18.51 10.58 -4.80
CA ARG A 98 19.63 10.05 -5.59
C ARG A 98 19.81 8.58 -5.25
N PRO A 99 20.28 7.75 -6.22
CA PRO A 99 20.58 6.36 -5.95
C PRO A 99 21.68 6.20 -4.90
N TYR A 100 21.50 5.23 -4.03
CA TYR A 100 22.53 4.76 -3.09
C TYR A 100 23.17 3.49 -3.63
N ALA A 101 24.34 3.13 -3.09
CA ALA A 101 24.99 1.85 -3.39
C ALA A 101 24.17 0.68 -2.83
N ASP A 102 24.32 -0.50 -3.42
CA ASP A 102 23.52 -1.68 -3.07
C ASP A 102 23.65 -2.08 -1.61
N ASP A 103 24.86 -2.04 -1.05
CA ASP A 103 25.10 -2.34 0.37
C ASP A 103 24.37 -1.40 1.33
N VAL A 104 24.19 -0.13 0.96
CA VAL A 104 23.41 0.84 1.72
C VAL A 104 21.91 0.49 1.65
N VAL A 105 21.41 0.11 0.47
CA VAL A 105 20.02 -0.35 0.30
C VAL A 105 19.76 -1.60 1.13
N GLU A 106 20.64 -2.60 1.04
CA GLU A 106 20.54 -3.84 1.83
C GLU A 106 20.53 -3.56 3.32
N TYR A 107 21.47 -2.73 3.80
CA TYR A 107 21.57 -2.39 5.21
C TYR A 107 20.34 -1.63 5.71
N PHE A 108 19.81 -0.71 4.92
CA PHE A 108 18.60 0.04 5.29
C PHE A 108 17.37 -0.88 5.37
N VAL A 109 17.20 -1.80 4.42
CA VAL A 109 16.13 -2.82 4.44
C VAL A 109 16.26 -3.69 5.70
N GLN A 110 17.46 -4.21 5.97
CA GLN A 110 17.73 -5.00 7.18
C GLN A 110 17.32 -4.24 8.46
N LYS A 111 17.72 -2.96 8.58
CA LYS A 111 17.36 -2.15 9.74
C LYS A 111 15.86 -1.85 9.81
N SER A 112 15.20 -1.65 8.70
CA SER A 112 13.75 -1.41 8.67
C SER A 112 12.98 -2.61 9.19
N ILE A 113 13.31 -3.81 8.72
CA ILE A 113 12.69 -5.06 9.17
C ILE A 113 13.02 -5.33 10.64
N ALA A 114 14.28 -5.19 11.05
CA ALA A 114 14.68 -5.38 12.43
C ALA A 114 14.01 -4.41 13.43
N ASN A 115 13.56 -3.24 12.96
CA ASN A 115 12.80 -2.27 13.76
C ASN A 115 11.27 -2.42 13.62
N GLY A 116 10.78 -3.43 12.90
CA GLY A 116 9.38 -3.84 12.94
C GLY A 116 8.57 -3.61 11.68
N ILE A 117 9.18 -3.30 10.53
CA ILE A 117 8.50 -3.30 9.24
C ILE A 117 8.31 -4.74 8.76
N ASP A 118 7.08 -5.08 8.38
CA ASP A 118 6.72 -6.38 7.83
C ASP A 118 6.64 -6.36 6.30
N ILE A 119 6.14 -5.24 5.73
CA ILE A 119 5.93 -5.08 4.28
C ILE A 119 6.72 -3.88 3.79
N ILE A 120 7.55 -4.08 2.79
CA ILE A 120 8.24 -2.99 2.10
C ILE A 120 7.61 -2.82 0.72
N ARG A 121 6.87 -1.72 0.52
CA ARG A 121 6.31 -1.31 -0.76
C ARG A 121 7.35 -0.54 -1.54
N ILE A 122 7.94 -1.19 -2.53
CA ILE A 122 9.08 -0.70 -3.31
C ILE A 122 8.57 -0.16 -4.65
N PHE A 123 8.93 1.07 -5.00
CA PHE A 123 8.51 1.67 -6.27
C PHE A 123 9.62 2.48 -6.94
N ASP A 124 9.50 2.62 -8.24
CA ASP A 124 10.18 3.63 -9.06
C ASP A 124 9.12 4.43 -9.81
N CYS A 125 9.24 5.76 -9.83
CA CYS A 125 8.22 6.62 -10.43
C CYS A 125 8.10 6.47 -11.97
N LEU A 126 9.13 5.93 -12.62
CA LEU A 126 9.17 5.61 -14.05
C LEU A 126 9.01 4.13 -14.34
N ASN A 127 8.77 3.31 -13.31
CA ASN A 127 8.67 1.85 -13.40
C ASN A 127 9.95 1.17 -13.94
N ASP A 128 11.12 1.72 -13.64
CA ASP A 128 12.38 1.07 -13.97
C ASP A 128 12.69 -0.04 -12.95
N LEU A 129 12.42 -1.28 -13.34
CA LEU A 129 12.58 -2.44 -12.46
C LEU A 129 14.03 -2.67 -12.02
N ARG A 130 15.02 -2.16 -12.75
CA ARG A 130 16.44 -2.25 -12.36
C ARG A 130 16.72 -1.54 -11.04
N ASN A 131 15.96 -0.47 -10.76
CA ASN A 131 16.04 0.29 -9.51
C ASN A 131 15.37 -0.41 -8.32
N LEU A 132 14.68 -1.53 -8.54
CA LEU A 132 13.90 -2.22 -7.51
C LEU A 132 14.56 -3.53 -7.04
N GLN A 133 15.37 -4.15 -7.90
CA GLN A 133 15.86 -5.52 -7.69
C GLN A 133 16.63 -5.71 -6.38
N THR A 134 17.55 -4.79 -6.06
CA THR A 134 18.34 -4.86 -4.82
C THR A 134 17.44 -4.82 -3.59
N ALA A 135 16.44 -3.93 -3.58
CA ALA A 135 15.50 -3.81 -2.45
C ALA A 135 14.58 -5.04 -2.32
N VAL A 136 14.11 -5.62 -3.45
CA VAL A 136 13.31 -6.86 -3.44
C VAL A 136 14.13 -8.01 -2.86
N ASN A 137 15.34 -8.21 -3.36
CA ASN A 137 16.24 -9.27 -2.89
C ASN A 137 16.56 -9.13 -1.39
N ALA A 138 16.89 -7.91 -0.96
CA ALA A 138 17.19 -7.62 0.45
C ALA A 138 15.97 -7.87 1.35
N THR A 139 14.78 -7.46 0.93
CA THR A 139 13.55 -7.68 1.69
C THR A 139 13.27 -9.17 1.88
N ASN A 140 13.35 -9.95 0.81
CA ASN A 140 13.14 -11.40 0.86
C ASN A 140 14.21 -12.08 1.73
N LYS A 141 15.48 -11.69 1.61
CA LYS A 141 16.60 -12.20 2.40
C LYS A 141 16.41 -11.99 3.91
N GLU A 142 15.86 -10.84 4.28
CA GLU A 142 15.59 -10.51 5.70
C GLU A 142 14.23 -11.04 6.21
N GLY A 143 13.51 -11.81 5.38
CA GLY A 143 12.22 -12.43 5.74
C GLY A 143 11.02 -11.47 5.75
N GLY A 144 11.16 -10.29 5.16
CA GLY A 144 10.07 -9.34 4.96
C GLY A 144 9.22 -9.68 3.72
N HIS A 145 8.11 -8.98 3.55
CA HIS A 145 7.26 -9.07 2.37
C HIS A 145 7.62 -7.96 1.39
N ALA A 146 8.21 -8.35 0.25
CA ALA A 146 8.52 -7.43 -0.83
C ALA A 146 7.29 -7.19 -1.71
N GLN A 147 6.70 -6.01 -1.64
CA GLN A 147 5.64 -5.57 -2.53
C GLN A 147 6.20 -4.59 -3.54
N VAL A 148 6.08 -4.88 -4.83
CA VAL A 148 6.46 -3.93 -5.88
C VAL A 148 5.25 -3.13 -6.33
N ALA A 149 5.38 -1.80 -6.30
CA ALA A 149 4.32 -0.90 -6.75
C ALA A 149 4.64 -0.35 -8.14
N LEU A 150 3.73 -0.56 -9.07
CA LEU A 150 3.75 0.00 -10.42
C LEU A 150 3.05 1.36 -10.42
N SER A 151 3.78 2.41 -10.73
CA SER A 151 3.26 3.78 -10.82
C SER A 151 2.33 3.90 -12.03
N TYR A 152 1.02 3.94 -11.77
CA TYR A 152 0.02 4.00 -12.84
C TYR A 152 -0.02 5.37 -13.50
N THR A 153 -0.08 5.37 -14.84
CA THR A 153 -0.22 6.58 -15.65
C THR A 153 -0.95 6.28 -16.96
N LEU A 154 -1.28 7.32 -17.71
CA LEU A 154 -1.94 7.26 -19.00
C LEU A 154 -0.99 7.71 -20.13
N GLY A 155 -1.23 7.23 -21.33
CA GLY A 155 -0.49 7.55 -22.54
C GLY A 155 -0.42 6.35 -23.47
N ASP A 156 -0.08 6.58 -24.73
CA ASP A 156 -0.11 5.55 -25.79
C ASP A 156 0.81 4.36 -25.53
N ALA A 157 1.88 4.58 -24.76
CA ALA A 157 2.81 3.51 -24.38
C ALA A 157 2.31 2.61 -23.24
N TYR A 158 1.30 3.06 -22.48
CA TYR A 158 0.81 2.38 -21.29
C TYR A 158 -0.45 1.56 -21.59
N THR A 159 -0.28 0.60 -22.51
CA THR A 159 -1.35 -0.31 -22.94
C THR A 159 -1.66 -1.37 -21.88
N LEU A 160 -2.73 -2.14 -22.06
CA LEU A 160 -3.04 -3.25 -21.18
C LEU A 160 -1.93 -4.30 -21.16
N GLU A 161 -1.34 -4.57 -22.32
CA GLU A 161 -0.20 -5.47 -22.50
C GLU A 161 1.02 -4.98 -21.71
N TYR A 162 1.33 -3.68 -21.76
CA TYR A 162 2.40 -3.09 -20.96
C TYR A 162 2.24 -3.41 -19.46
N TRP A 163 1.04 -3.21 -18.91
CA TRP A 163 0.78 -3.44 -17.48
C TRP A 163 0.86 -4.92 -17.10
N THR A 164 0.36 -5.80 -17.95
CA THR A 164 0.44 -7.26 -17.71
C THR A 164 1.86 -7.78 -17.81
N GLU A 165 2.64 -7.31 -18.79
CA GLU A 165 4.07 -7.63 -18.88
C GLU A 165 4.87 -7.12 -17.68
N MET A 166 4.59 -5.89 -17.24
CA MET A 166 5.25 -5.34 -16.06
C MET A 166 4.91 -6.14 -14.80
N ALA A 167 3.64 -6.52 -14.63
CA ALA A 167 3.23 -7.37 -13.52
C ALA A 167 3.94 -8.73 -13.53
N LYS A 168 4.09 -9.33 -14.71
CA LYS A 168 4.82 -10.59 -14.88
C LYS A 168 6.30 -10.45 -14.52
N LYS A 169 6.97 -9.40 -14.99
CA LYS A 169 8.36 -9.10 -14.62
C LYS A 169 8.53 -8.90 -13.12
N VAL A 170 7.55 -8.25 -12.47
CA VAL A 170 7.53 -8.07 -11.01
C VAL A 170 7.43 -9.41 -10.28
N GLU A 171 6.55 -10.32 -10.73
CA GLU A 171 6.47 -11.67 -10.17
C GLU A 171 7.79 -12.43 -10.37
N ASP A 172 8.35 -12.38 -11.58
CA ASP A 172 9.58 -13.09 -11.94
C ASP A 172 10.81 -12.56 -11.18
N MET A 173 10.81 -11.29 -10.75
CA MET A 173 11.88 -10.75 -9.92
C MET A 173 11.78 -11.16 -8.44
N GLY A 174 10.77 -11.91 -8.06
CA GLY A 174 10.58 -12.46 -6.71
C GLY A 174 9.78 -11.57 -5.76
N ALA A 175 8.96 -10.66 -6.27
CA ALA A 175 8.02 -9.90 -5.44
C ALA A 175 6.95 -10.84 -4.85
N ASN A 176 6.53 -10.56 -3.61
CA ASN A 176 5.48 -11.34 -2.92
C ASN A 176 4.07 -10.83 -3.23
N SER A 177 3.94 -9.59 -3.69
CA SER A 177 2.71 -8.99 -4.21
C SER A 177 3.03 -7.82 -5.13
N VAL A 178 2.05 -7.43 -5.96
CA VAL A 178 2.13 -6.24 -6.81
C VAL A 178 1.06 -5.23 -6.39
N CYS A 179 1.43 -3.95 -6.35
CA CYS A 179 0.51 -2.86 -6.11
C CYS A 179 0.37 -2.02 -7.39
N ILE A 180 -0.86 -1.75 -7.83
CA ILE A 180 -1.13 -0.70 -8.80
C ILE A 180 -1.22 0.61 -8.03
N LYS A 181 -0.24 1.49 -8.24
CA LYS A 181 -0.13 2.75 -7.50
C LYS A 181 -0.58 3.92 -8.36
N ASP A 182 -1.85 4.27 -8.22
CA ASP A 182 -2.49 5.40 -8.89
C ASP A 182 -2.41 6.67 -8.02
N MET A 183 -1.28 7.35 -8.08
CA MET A 183 -0.99 8.53 -7.26
C MET A 183 -1.80 9.76 -7.65
N ALA A 184 -2.41 9.79 -8.81
CA ALA A 184 -3.14 10.95 -9.33
C ALA A 184 -4.65 10.72 -9.47
N GLY A 185 -5.15 9.53 -9.12
CA GLY A 185 -6.57 9.19 -9.27
C GLY A 185 -7.02 9.11 -10.73
N LEU A 186 -6.16 8.62 -11.62
CA LEU A 186 -6.41 8.52 -13.07
C LEU A 186 -7.17 7.26 -13.45
N LEU A 187 -7.08 6.21 -12.65
CA LEU A 187 -7.66 4.90 -12.93
C LEU A 187 -9.18 4.95 -12.73
N THR A 188 -9.93 4.86 -13.83
CA THR A 188 -11.40 4.87 -13.78
C THR A 188 -11.96 3.47 -13.46
N PRO A 189 -13.22 3.35 -12.96
CA PRO A 189 -13.77 2.09 -12.48
C PRO A 189 -13.71 0.93 -13.49
N TYR A 190 -14.15 1.15 -14.71
CA TYR A 190 -14.15 0.10 -15.75
C TYR A 190 -12.76 -0.22 -16.29
N LYS A 191 -11.85 0.75 -16.29
CA LYS A 191 -10.45 0.50 -16.61
C LYS A 191 -9.74 -0.30 -15.50
N ALA A 192 -10.11 -0.08 -14.25
CA ALA A 192 -9.63 -0.92 -13.13
C ALA A 192 -10.12 -2.37 -13.29
N GLU A 193 -11.40 -2.56 -13.62
CA GLU A 193 -11.95 -3.90 -13.87
C GLU A 193 -11.18 -4.63 -14.98
N GLU A 194 -10.95 -3.96 -16.11
CA GLU A 194 -10.21 -4.51 -17.26
C GLU A 194 -8.77 -4.87 -16.88
N LEU A 195 -8.06 -3.94 -16.22
CA LEU A 195 -6.68 -4.09 -15.81
C LEU A 195 -6.50 -5.23 -14.81
N ILE A 196 -7.32 -5.26 -13.76
CA ILE A 196 -7.20 -6.29 -12.70
C ILE A 196 -7.50 -7.67 -13.28
N LYS A 197 -8.54 -7.83 -14.12
CA LYS A 197 -8.84 -9.12 -14.79
C LYS A 197 -7.66 -9.60 -15.63
N ALA A 198 -7.05 -8.72 -16.42
CA ALA A 198 -5.91 -9.06 -17.25
C ALA A 198 -4.69 -9.45 -16.40
N MET A 199 -4.38 -8.69 -15.35
CA MET A 199 -3.28 -9.03 -14.44
C MET A 199 -3.52 -10.34 -13.71
N LYS A 200 -4.74 -10.60 -13.20
CA LYS A 200 -5.10 -11.88 -12.52
C LYS A 200 -4.99 -13.09 -13.43
N SER A 201 -5.14 -12.93 -14.75
CA SER A 201 -4.90 -14.01 -15.72
C SER A 201 -3.41 -14.23 -16.03
N THR A 202 -2.54 -13.29 -15.66
CA THR A 202 -1.11 -13.29 -16.00
C THR A 202 -0.21 -13.69 -14.84
N ILE A 203 -0.56 -13.29 -13.61
CA ILE A 203 0.26 -13.51 -12.40
C ILE A 203 -0.53 -14.25 -11.31
N SER A 204 0.21 -14.93 -10.45
CA SER A 204 -0.35 -15.69 -9.31
C SER A 204 -0.26 -14.95 -7.98
N ILE A 205 0.63 -13.97 -7.86
CA ILE A 205 0.82 -13.20 -6.63
C ILE A 205 -0.36 -12.25 -6.38
N PRO A 206 -0.61 -11.86 -5.12
CA PRO A 206 -1.69 -10.93 -4.78
C PRO A 206 -1.53 -9.56 -5.46
N ILE A 207 -2.67 -8.98 -5.83
CA ILE A 207 -2.77 -7.63 -6.40
C ILE A 207 -3.38 -6.70 -5.36
N GLU A 208 -2.72 -5.57 -5.11
CA GLU A 208 -3.21 -4.47 -4.29
C GLU A 208 -3.48 -3.24 -5.15
N LEU A 209 -4.57 -2.52 -4.87
CA LEU A 209 -4.87 -1.25 -5.51
C LEU A 209 -4.74 -0.11 -4.51
N HIS A 210 -3.84 0.81 -4.84
CA HIS A 210 -3.69 2.11 -4.20
C HIS A 210 -4.15 3.20 -5.16
N THR A 211 -5.16 3.98 -4.81
CA THR A 211 -5.62 5.09 -5.65
C THR A 211 -6.00 6.31 -4.81
N HIS A 212 -5.61 7.50 -5.29
CA HIS A 212 -6.00 8.76 -4.68
C HIS A 212 -7.38 9.23 -5.13
N TYR A 213 -8.05 10.00 -4.28
CA TYR A 213 -9.44 10.40 -4.50
C TYR A 213 -9.60 11.70 -5.32
N THR A 214 -8.52 12.21 -5.91
CA THR A 214 -8.46 13.50 -6.61
C THR A 214 -9.50 13.66 -7.71
N SER A 215 -9.83 12.58 -8.43
CA SER A 215 -10.87 12.57 -9.47
C SER A 215 -12.28 12.35 -8.94
N GLY A 216 -12.45 12.00 -7.66
CA GLY A 216 -13.74 11.69 -7.05
C GLY A 216 -14.29 10.30 -7.35
N VAL A 217 -13.60 9.46 -8.12
CA VAL A 217 -14.12 8.13 -8.54
C VAL A 217 -13.45 6.95 -7.80
N ALA A 218 -12.50 7.19 -6.91
CA ALA A 218 -11.65 6.15 -6.33
C ALA A 218 -12.44 5.05 -5.60
N SER A 219 -13.52 5.36 -4.88
CA SER A 219 -14.37 4.33 -4.24
C SER A 219 -15.02 3.40 -5.27
N MET A 220 -15.52 3.94 -6.37
CA MET A 220 -16.07 3.14 -7.47
C MET A 220 -14.99 2.33 -8.20
N THR A 221 -13.79 2.90 -8.31
CA THR A 221 -12.62 2.22 -8.88
C THR A 221 -12.23 1.02 -8.01
N CYS A 222 -12.17 1.19 -6.69
CA CYS A 222 -11.92 0.10 -5.74
C CYS A 222 -13.01 -0.98 -5.79
N LEU A 223 -14.29 -0.59 -5.85
CA LEU A 223 -15.40 -1.52 -6.00
C LEU A 223 -15.21 -2.41 -7.24
N LYS A 224 -14.98 -1.80 -8.40
CA LYS A 224 -14.77 -2.53 -9.66
C LYS A 224 -13.51 -3.39 -9.67
N ALA A 225 -12.44 -2.92 -9.06
CA ALA A 225 -11.20 -3.69 -8.91
C ALA A 225 -11.43 -4.95 -8.05
N VAL A 226 -12.14 -4.83 -6.93
CA VAL A 226 -12.42 -5.95 -6.01
C VAL A 226 -13.33 -6.99 -6.72
N GLU A 227 -14.39 -6.54 -7.39
CA GLU A 227 -15.24 -7.42 -8.22
C GLU A 227 -14.44 -8.17 -9.31
N ALA A 228 -13.38 -7.54 -9.83
CA ALA A 228 -12.48 -8.13 -10.82
C ALA A 228 -11.43 -9.10 -10.23
N GLY A 229 -11.33 -9.19 -8.90
CA GLY A 229 -10.42 -10.09 -8.20
C GLY A 229 -9.21 -9.44 -7.55
N CYS A 230 -9.19 -8.10 -7.37
CA CYS A 230 -8.19 -7.43 -6.56
C CYS A 230 -8.24 -7.98 -5.13
N ASP A 231 -7.07 -8.26 -4.55
CA ASP A 231 -6.97 -8.95 -3.25
C ASP A 231 -6.96 -7.98 -2.08
N ILE A 232 -6.42 -6.77 -2.29
CA ILE A 232 -6.15 -5.78 -1.25
C ILE A 232 -6.45 -4.39 -1.81
N ILE A 233 -7.01 -3.50 -1.01
CA ILE A 233 -7.13 -2.07 -1.35
C ILE A 233 -6.55 -1.19 -0.24
N ASP A 234 -6.02 -0.03 -0.63
CA ASP A 234 -5.62 1.02 0.30
C ASP A 234 -6.81 1.94 0.60
N THR A 235 -7.00 2.24 1.86
CA THR A 235 -8.02 3.18 2.34
C THR A 235 -7.45 4.09 3.41
N ALA A 236 -8.21 5.11 3.81
CA ALA A 236 -7.88 5.97 4.94
C ALA A 236 -9.10 6.16 5.84
N MET A 237 -8.93 6.13 7.15
CA MET A 237 -9.99 6.47 8.10
C MET A 237 -10.59 7.85 7.78
N SER A 238 -11.91 7.99 7.92
CA SER A 238 -12.70 9.16 7.46
C SER A 238 -12.11 10.53 7.76
N PRO A 239 -11.49 10.80 8.93
CA PRO A 239 -10.92 12.13 9.20
C PRO A 239 -9.79 12.54 8.25
N PHE A 240 -9.14 11.57 7.62
CA PHE A 240 -8.04 11.75 6.67
C PHE A 240 -8.29 11.09 5.31
N ALA A 241 -9.54 10.82 4.97
CA ALA A 241 -9.94 10.27 3.68
C ALA A 241 -10.35 11.35 2.68
N LEU A 242 -10.53 10.93 1.43
CA LEU A 242 -11.04 11.74 0.30
C LEU A 242 -10.08 12.86 -0.12
N GLY A 243 -10.55 13.75 -0.98
CA GLY A 243 -9.72 14.86 -1.51
C GLY A 243 -8.48 14.35 -2.23
N THR A 244 -7.29 14.67 -1.70
CA THR A 244 -5.99 14.18 -2.21
C THR A 244 -5.52 12.88 -1.54
N SER A 245 -6.31 12.34 -0.60
CA SER A 245 -6.05 11.09 0.11
C SER A 245 -6.74 9.90 -0.58
N GLN A 246 -6.99 8.82 0.14
CA GLN A 246 -7.59 7.58 -0.34
C GLN A 246 -9.11 7.51 -0.05
N PRO A 247 -9.83 6.49 -0.56
CA PRO A 247 -11.21 6.20 -0.16
C PRO A 247 -11.34 6.00 1.34
N ALA A 248 -12.48 6.41 1.91
CA ALA A 248 -12.73 6.23 3.34
C ALA A 248 -12.87 4.74 3.69
N THR A 249 -12.14 4.30 4.71
CA THR A 249 -12.12 2.92 5.19
C THR A 249 -13.52 2.43 5.56
N GLU A 250 -14.26 3.24 6.31
CA GLU A 250 -15.61 2.91 6.80
C GLU A 250 -16.60 2.75 5.65
N VAL A 251 -16.48 3.61 4.62
CA VAL A 251 -17.33 3.53 3.43
C VAL A 251 -17.05 2.25 2.64
N MET A 252 -15.79 1.90 2.47
CA MET A 252 -15.42 0.68 1.74
C MET A 252 -15.81 -0.57 2.54
N ALA A 253 -15.59 -0.58 3.85
CA ALA A 253 -15.99 -1.70 4.70
C ALA A 253 -17.52 -1.93 4.65
N GLU A 254 -18.33 -0.87 4.77
CA GLU A 254 -19.79 -0.96 4.69
C GLU A 254 -20.27 -1.37 3.28
N THR A 255 -19.56 -0.91 2.21
CA THR A 255 -19.87 -1.28 0.82
C THR A 255 -19.77 -2.80 0.61
N PHE A 256 -18.80 -3.46 1.21
CA PHE A 256 -18.58 -4.89 1.04
C PHE A 256 -19.25 -5.77 2.11
N LYS A 257 -19.81 -5.18 3.15
CA LYS A 257 -20.44 -5.88 4.25
C LYS A 257 -21.53 -6.85 3.80
N GLY A 258 -21.47 -8.07 4.30
CA GLY A 258 -22.41 -9.13 3.95
C GLY A 258 -22.24 -9.72 2.56
N THR A 259 -21.27 -9.25 1.78
CA THR A 259 -20.89 -9.84 0.47
C THR A 259 -19.82 -10.93 0.63
N ALA A 260 -19.43 -11.57 -0.48
CA ALA A 260 -18.29 -12.50 -0.52
C ALA A 260 -16.93 -11.81 -0.21
N TYR A 261 -16.89 -10.50 -0.32
CA TYR A 261 -15.70 -9.64 -0.12
C TYR A 261 -15.67 -8.96 1.26
N ASP A 262 -16.65 -9.24 2.11
CA ASP A 262 -16.73 -8.62 3.45
C ASP A 262 -15.41 -8.75 4.20
N PRO A 263 -14.73 -7.65 4.55
CA PRO A 263 -13.46 -7.69 5.27
C PRO A 263 -13.60 -8.21 6.71
N GLY A 264 -14.82 -8.30 7.21
CA GLY A 264 -15.12 -8.80 8.57
C GLY A 264 -14.69 -7.84 9.67
N PHE A 265 -14.64 -6.54 9.39
CA PHE A 265 -14.30 -5.54 10.39
C PHE A 265 -15.38 -5.47 11.46
N ASP A 266 -14.96 -5.47 12.73
CA ASP A 266 -15.87 -5.25 13.85
C ASP A 266 -16.40 -3.80 13.79
N GLN A 267 -17.70 -3.62 14.06
CA GLN A 267 -18.43 -2.34 13.88
C GLN A 267 -18.02 -1.22 14.84
N MET A 268 -16.86 -1.31 15.45
CA MET A 268 -16.32 -0.30 16.36
C MET A 268 -15.34 0.67 15.69
N LEU A 269 -15.44 0.84 14.39
CA LEU A 269 -14.77 1.94 13.68
C LEU A 269 -15.42 3.28 13.98
#